data_30f579aee705c544bff4327cd92f22fc
#
_entry.id   30f579aee705c544bff4327cd92f22fc
#
_cell.length_a   1.000
_cell.length_b   1.000
_cell.length_c   1.000
_cell.angle_alpha   90.00
_cell.angle_beta   90.00
_cell.angle_gamma   90.00
#
_symmetry.space_group_name_H-M   'P 1'
#
loop_
_entity.id
_entity.type
_entity.pdbx_description
1 polymer ?
#
loop_
_entity_poly.entity_id
_entity_poly.type
_entity_poly.pdbx_seq_one_letter_code
_entity_poly.pdbx_strand_id
1 'polypeptide(L)'
;MGVNISGRSFLKLLDFSTEEIEYLLALSKNFKDMKRAGVPHRYLEGKNVVLLFQKTSTRTRCAFEVGAMDLGMGVTYLDPGSSQMGKKESIEDTARVLGRMYDGIEFRGFAQADVECLADNAGVPVWNGLTTEWHPTQMLADVLTIQENFNYQIKGRTVVFMGDCKNNVARSLMVVCAKLGMNYVACGPVDCMPGADVVDACTPIAAENGCTITLTQSVEEACTGADVIYTDVWVSMGEPDEVWEQRIAELEPYRVTSACMEMAKPEAIFLHCLPAFHDTNTTIGAEKAEQFGITEMEVTDEVFESKRSKVFDEAENRMHTIKAVMYAPLK
;
A
#
# COMPACT_ATOMS: atom_id res chain seq x y z
N MET A 1 -10.11 -13.58 -23.46
CA MET A 1 -8.67 -13.58 -23.80
C MET A 1 -7.91 -13.67 -22.49
N GLY A 2 -6.76 -14.38 -22.45
CA GLY A 2 -5.96 -14.41 -21.20
C GLY A 2 -5.31 -13.06 -20.94
N VAL A 3 -5.15 -12.70 -19.65
CA VAL A 3 -4.44 -11.49 -19.21
C VAL A 3 -2.97 -11.60 -19.64
N ASN A 4 -2.44 -10.56 -20.29
CA ASN A 4 -1.04 -10.45 -20.66
C ASN A 4 -0.48 -9.09 -20.19
N ILE A 5 0.37 -9.12 -19.17
CA ILE A 5 1.08 -7.95 -18.64
C ILE A 5 2.61 -8.10 -18.79
N SER A 6 3.07 -8.96 -19.71
CA SER A 6 4.50 -9.15 -20.00
C SER A 6 5.16 -7.83 -20.36
N GLY A 7 6.31 -7.54 -19.75
CA GLY A 7 7.09 -6.32 -19.95
C GLY A 7 6.51 -5.03 -19.35
N ARG A 8 5.32 -5.07 -18.75
CA ARG A 8 4.68 -3.87 -18.18
C ARG A 8 5.24 -3.48 -16.82
N SER A 9 5.42 -2.19 -16.61
CA SER A 9 5.70 -1.60 -15.30
C SER A 9 4.44 -1.56 -14.42
N PHE A 10 4.63 -1.52 -13.09
CA PHE A 10 3.55 -1.47 -12.10
C PHE A 10 3.68 -0.19 -11.27
N LEU A 11 3.16 0.92 -11.79
CA LEU A 11 3.38 2.26 -11.24
C LEU A 11 2.21 2.75 -10.38
N LYS A 12 0.98 2.51 -10.80
CA LYS A 12 -0.27 2.83 -10.10
C LYS A 12 -1.39 1.92 -10.58
N LEU A 13 -2.38 1.64 -9.71
CA LEU A 13 -3.49 0.73 -10.06
C LEU A 13 -4.46 1.29 -11.09
N LEU A 14 -4.48 2.60 -11.31
CA LEU A 14 -5.25 3.21 -12.40
C LEU A 14 -4.87 2.68 -13.78
N ASP A 15 -3.61 2.26 -13.96
CA ASP A 15 -3.06 1.78 -15.23
C ASP A 15 -3.48 0.32 -15.55
N PHE A 16 -4.16 -0.37 -14.62
CA PHE A 16 -4.53 -1.78 -14.73
C PHE A 16 -6.04 -1.96 -14.79
N SER A 17 -6.51 -2.91 -15.60
CA SER A 17 -7.91 -3.30 -15.60
C SER A 17 -8.27 -4.12 -14.37
N THR A 18 -9.58 -4.27 -14.10
CA THR A 18 -10.08 -5.13 -13.03
C THR A 18 -9.57 -6.56 -13.18
N GLU A 19 -9.63 -7.11 -14.40
CA GLU A 19 -9.18 -8.48 -14.70
C GLU A 19 -7.67 -8.65 -14.48
N GLU A 20 -6.87 -7.63 -14.77
CA GLU A 20 -5.42 -7.66 -14.53
C GLU A 20 -5.10 -7.64 -13.03
N ILE A 21 -5.84 -6.86 -12.23
CA ILE A 21 -5.70 -6.84 -10.78
C ILE A 21 -6.14 -8.19 -10.17
N GLU A 22 -7.29 -8.74 -10.61
CA GLU A 22 -7.77 -10.05 -10.18
C GLU A 22 -6.77 -11.17 -10.53
N TYR A 23 -6.14 -11.08 -11.69
CA TYR A 23 -5.08 -12.02 -12.11
C TYR A 23 -3.86 -11.95 -11.18
N LEU A 24 -3.39 -10.73 -10.81
CA LEU A 24 -2.29 -10.57 -9.85
C LEU A 24 -2.64 -11.10 -8.46
N LEU A 25 -3.87 -10.91 -8.01
CA LEU A 25 -4.36 -11.44 -6.73
C LEU A 25 -4.44 -12.98 -6.74
N ALA A 26 -4.90 -13.58 -7.83
CA ALA A 26 -4.92 -15.04 -7.98
C ALA A 26 -3.51 -15.64 -7.99
N LEU A 27 -2.55 -15.01 -8.67
CA LEU A 27 -1.14 -15.39 -8.62
C LEU A 27 -0.57 -15.28 -7.20
N SER A 28 -0.90 -14.19 -6.50
CA SER A 28 -0.45 -13.94 -5.13
C SER A 28 -0.90 -15.03 -4.17
N LYS A 29 -2.17 -15.43 -4.27
CA LYS A 29 -2.73 -16.56 -3.52
C LYS A 29 -1.96 -17.86 -3.82
N ASN A 30 -1.72 -18.15 -5.09
CA ASN A 30 -0.99 -19.35 -5.48
C ASN A 30 0.43 -19.35 -4.89
N PHE A 31 1.16 -18.25 -4.94
CA PHE A 31 2.50 -18.13 -4.33
C PHE A 31 2.46 -18.27 -2.81
N LYS A 32 1.42 -17.74 -2.15
CA LYS A 32 1.22 -17.94 -0.71
C LYS A 32 0.99 -19.39 -0.37
N ASP A 33 0.10 -20.07 -1.10
CA ASP A 33 -0.21 -21.47 -0.89
C ASP A 33 1.01 -22.37 -1.13
N MET A 34 1.80 -22.13 -2.19
CA MET A 34 3.04 -22.85 -2.46
C MET A 34 4.06 -22.67 -1.33
N LYS A 35 4.28 -21.43 -0.85
CA LYS A 35 5.21 -21.16 0.26
C LYS A 35 4.78 -21.88 1.54
N ARG A 36 3.49 -21.80 1.90
CA ARG A 36 2.93 -22.48 3.08
C ARG A 36 3.03 -24.00 2.98
N ALA A 37 2.90 -24.55 1.79
CA ALA A 37 3.04 -25.99 1.51
C ALA A 37 4.51 -26.44 1.37
N GLY A 38 5.49 -25.53 1.45
CA GLY A 38 6.91 -25.85 1.24
C GLY A 38 7.25 -26.21 -0.21
N VAL A 39 6.40 -25.84 -1.19
CA VAL A 39 6.61 -26.12 -2.61
C VAL A 39 7.57 -25.08 -3.21
N PRO A 40 8.74 -25.47 -3.74
CA PRO A 40 9.64 -24.57 -4.42
C PRO A 40 8.99 -23.93 -5.66
N HIS A 41 9.20 -22.61 -5.85
CA HIS A 41 8.63 -21.89 -6.99
C HIS A 41 9.61 -20.89 -7.61
N ARG A 42 10.80 -21.38 -7.92
CA ARG A 42 11.94 -20.63 -8.49
C ARG A 42 11.75 -20.34 -9.99
N TYR A 43 10.62 -19.73 -10.37
CA TYR A 43 10.21 -19.54 -11.77
C TYR A 43 10.99 -18.46 -12.53
N LEU A 44 11.76 -17.63 -11.83
CA LEU A 44 12.58 -16.55 -12.39
C LEU A 44 14.08 -16.80 -12.11
N GLU A 45 14.50 -18.07 -12.09
CA GLU A 45 15.90 -18.42 -11.87
C GLU A 45 16.80 -17.80 -12.94
N GLY A 46 17.91 -17.20 -12.50
CA GLY A 46 18.87 -16.50 -13.37
C GLY A 46 18.53 -15.05 -13.68
N LYS A 47 17.34 -14.55 -13.30
CA LYS A 47 16.99 -13.12 -13.40
C LYS A 47 17.51 -12.35 -12.19
N ASN A 48 17.72 -11.04 -12.36
CA ASN A 48 18.23 -10.15 -11.33
C ASN A 48 17.33 -8.92 -11.20
N VAL A 49 17.10 -8.47 -9.96
CA VAL A 49 16.35 -7.27 -9.66
C VAL A 49 17.19 -6.30 -8.81
N VAL A 50 17.06 -5.01 -9.09
CA VAL A 50 17.58 -3.96 -8.23
C VAL A 50 16.46 -3.28 -7.47
N LEU A 51 16.70 -3.05 -6.17
CA LEU A 51 15.82 -2.31 -5.27
C LEU A 51 16.45 -0.93 -5.04
N LEU A 52 15.84 0.11 -5.63
CA LEU A 52 16.35 1.47 -5.64
C LEU A 52 15.54 2.35 -4.70
N PHE A 53 16.16 2.76 -3.58
CA PHE A 53 15.48 3.45 -2.50
C PHE A 53 16.00 4.89 -2.34
N GLN A 54 15.07 5.85 -2.35
CA GLN A 54 15.29 7.23 -1.88
C GLN A 54 14.83 7.41 -0.42
N LYS A 55 13.89 6.54 0.04
CA LYS A 55 13.37 6.49 1.42
C LYS A 55 13.61 5.09 1.99
N THR A 56 14.05 5.00 3.23
CA THR A 56 14.20 3.71 3.92
C THR A 56 12.87 2.99 4.10
N SER A 57 12.90 1.66 4.15
CA SER A 57 11.74 0.85 4.49
C SER A 57 12.16 -0.57 4.84
N THR A 58 11.74 -1.05 6.00
CA THR A 58 11.94 -2.44 6.40
C THR A 58 11.05 -3.37 5.60
N ARG A 59 9.73 -3.13 5.58
CA ARG A 59 8.73 -4.03 4.98
C ARG A 59 8.87 -4.14 3.46
N THR A 60 8.95 -3.02 2.75
CA THR A 60 9.09 -3.05 1.28
C THR A 60 10.37 -3.75 0.86
N ARG A 61 11.49 -3.42 1.51
CA ARG A 61 12.77 -4.09 1.26
C ARG A 61 12.68 -5.59 1.49
N CYS A 62 12.28 -6.02 2.69
CA CYS A 62 12.19 -7.44 3.02
C CYS A 62 11.23 -8.20 2.10
N ALA A 63 10.08 -7.61 1.74
CA ALA A 63 9.11 -8.26 0.88
C ALA A 63 9.63 -8.47 -0.55
N PHE A 64 10.34 -7.49 -1.13
CA PHE A 64 11.00 -7.65 -2.44
C PHE A 64 12.19 -8.60 -2.36
N GLU A 65 13.08 -8.47 -1.37
CA GLU A 65 14.25 -9.36 -1.22
C GLU A 65 13.81 -10.82 -1.07
N VAL A 66 12.93 -11.12 -0.11
CA VAL A 66 12.46 -12.49 0.11
C VAL A 66 11.62 -13.00 -1.05
N GLY A 67 10.75 -12.15 -1.61
CA GLY A 67 9.96 -12.49 -2.79
C GLY A 67 10.81 -12.85 -4.00
N ALA A 68 11.86 -12.09 -4.28
CA ALA A 68 12.81 -12.37 -5.35
C ALA A 68 13.60 -13.65 -5.11
N MET A 69 14.08 -13.87 -3.88
CA MET A 69 14.79 -15.11 -3.49
C MET A 69 13.90 -16.35 -3.65
N ASP A 70 12.63 -16.29 -3.24
CA ASP A 70 11.65 -17.36 -3.42
C ASP A 70 11.46 -17.70 -4.92
N LEU A 71 11.44 -16.66 -5.78
CA LEU A 71 11.33 -16.82 -7.24
C LEU A 71 12.64 -17.25 -7.92
N GLY A 72 13.76 -17.32 -7.19
CA GLY A 72 15.08 -17.72 -7.70
C GLY A 72 15.90 -16.58 -8.31
N MET A 73 15.53 -15.33 -8.05
CA MET A 73 16.21 -14.14 -8.57
C MET A 73 17.42 -13.74 -7.71
N GLY A 74 18.42 -13.10 -8.33
CA GLY A 74 19.41 -12.29 -7.65
C GLY A 74 18.85 -10.92 -7.28
N VAL A 75 19.28 -10.35 -6.15
CA VAL A 75 18.80 -9.06 -5.62
C VAL A 75 19.97 -8.15 -5.27
N THR A 76 19.91 -6.91 -5.71
CA THR A 76 20.81 -5.83 -5.26
C THR A 76 19.98 -4.75 -4.58
N TYR A 77 20.36 -4.33 -3.38
CA TYR A 77 19.75 -3.22 -2.68
C TYR A 77 20.63 -1.97 -2.75
N LEU A 78 20.09 -0.90 -3.28
CA LEU A 78 20.70 0.43 -3.31
C LEU A 78 19.96 1.35 -2.34
N ASP A 79 20.57 1.59 -1.19
CA ASP A 79 20.04 2.50 -0.17
C ASP A 79 20.17 3.98 -0.59
N PRO A 80 19.51 4.92 0.12
CA PRO A 80 19.56 6.34 -0.22
C PRO A 80 20.97 6.95 -0.20
N GLY A 81 21.91 6.33 0.49
CA GLY A 81 23.31 6.76 0.58
C GLY A 81 24.19 6.24 -0.56
N SER A 82 23.87 5.05 -1.07
CA SER A 82 24.70 4.35 -2.07
C SER A 82 24.36 4.68 -3.52
N SER A 83 23.22 5.34 -3.79
CA SER A 83 22.83 5.76 -5.12
C SER A 83 23.30 7.19 -5.45
N GLN A 84 23.72 7.40 -6.70
CA GLN A 84 24.04 8.72 -7.25
C GLN A 84 22.85 9.38 -7.96
N MET A 85 21.73 8.69 -8.10
CA MET A 85 20.52 9.14 -8.78
C MET A 85 20.01 10.46 -8.18
N GLY A 86 19.74 11.44 -9.04
CA GLY A 86 19.29 12.78 -8.64
C GLY A 86 20.36 13.64 -7.97
N LYS A 87 21.61 13.14 -7.82
CA LYS A 87 22.73 13.87 -7.23
C LYS A 87 23.81 14.18 -8.28
N LYS A 88 24.50 13.15 -8.77
CA LYS A 88 25.54 13.27 -9.80
C LYS A 88 25.14 12.60 -11.12
N GLU A 89 24.04 11.84 -11.11
CA GLU A 89 23.52 11.16 -12.28
C GLU A 89 22.03 11.46 -12.41
N SER A 90 21.57 11.70 -13.64
CA SER A 90 20.15 11.93 -13.92
C SER A 90 19.34 10.64 -13.70
N ILE A 91 18.02 10.78 -13.52
CA ILE A 91 17.13 9.63 -13.38
C ILE A 91 17.14 8.81 -14.68
N GLU A 92 17.13 9.46 -15.84
CA GLU A 92 17.16 8.83 -17.14
C GLU A 92 18.45 8.02 -17.36
N ASP A 93 19.61 8.55 -16.98
CA ASP A 93 20.88 7.83 -17.13
C ASP A 93 20.96 6.65 -16.15
N THR A 94 20.55 6.84 -14.89
CA THR A 94 20.42 5.76 -13.92
C THR A 94 19.51 4.65 -14.44
N ALA A 95 18.34 5.00 -15.01
CA ALA A 95 17.40 4.05 -15.59
C ALA A 95 18.04 3.23 -16.72
N ARG A 96 18.72 3.89 -17.66
CA ARG A 96 19.42 3.25 -18.79
C ARG A 96 20.54 2.32 -18.35
N VAL A 97 21.28 2.69 -17.30
CA VAL A 97 22.35 1.86 -16.74
C VAL A 97 21.76 0.63 -16.05
N LEU A 98 20.80 0.82 -15.14
CA LEU A 98 20.20 -0.28 -14.39
C LEU A 98 19.42 -1.23 -15.29
N GLY A 99 18.69 -0.72 -16.28
CA GLY A 99 17.93 -1.53 -17.24
C GLY A 99 18.80 -2.39 -18.18
N ARG A 100 20.11 -2.15 -18.23
CA ARG A 100 21.07 -3.01 -18.98
C ARG A 100 21.75 -4.04 -18.08
N MET A 101 21.62 -3.92 -16.76
CA MET A 101 22.23 -4.83 -15.79
C MET A 101 21.20 -5.77 -15.15
N TYR A 102 19.95 -5.30 -15.01
CA TYR A 102 18.88 -5.99 -14.29
C TYR A 102 17.70 -6.29 -15.19
N ASP A 103 16.92 -7.31 -14.83
CA ASP A 103 15.68 -7.69 -15.52
C ASP A 103 14.48 -6.87 -15.03
N GLY A 104 14.59 -6.18 -13.90
CA GLY A 104 13.56 -5.32 -13.35
C GLY A 104 14.08 -4.40 -12.25
N ILE A 105 13.37 -3.30 -12.02
CA ILE A 105 13.74 -2.26 -11.05
C ILE A 105 12.57 -2.02 -10.10
N GLU A 106 12.78 -2.20 -8.81
CA GLU A 106 11.89 -1.65 -7.79
C GLU A 106 12.35 -0.26 -7.42
N PHE A 107 11.41 0.66 -7.29
CA PHE A 107 11.66 2.02 -6.86
C PHE A 107 10.81 2.40 -5.67
N ARG A 108 11.44 2.92 -4.62
CA ARG A 108 10.78 3.54 -3.49
C ARG A 108 11.33 4.94 -3.25
N GLY A 109 10.50 5.96 -3.50
CA GLY A 109 10.97 7.34 -3.49
C GLY A 109 9.92 8.36 -3.11
N PHE A 110 10.13 9.57 -3.61
CA PHE A 110 9.27 10.72 -3.33
C PHE A 110 8.31 10.99 -4.48
N ALA A 111 8.78 11.48 -5.60
CA ALA A 111 7.93 11.92 -6.70
C ALA A 111 7.47 10.76 -7.58
N GLN A 112 6.19 10.78 -7.97
CA GLN A 112 5.66 9.84 -8.97
C GLN A 112 6.35 10.03 -10.32
N ALA A 113 6.68 11.27 -10.69
CA ALA A 113 7.41 11.57 -11.92
C ALA A 113 8.77 10.85 -12.00
N ASP A 114 9.44 10.61 -10.86
CA ASP A 114 10.73 9.90 -10.84
C ASP A 114 10.56 8.43 -11.24
N VAL A 115 9.56 7.74 -10.72
CA VAL A 115 9.31 6.35 -11.07
C VAL A 115 8.76 6.19 -12.49
N GLU A 116 7.98 7.15 -12.97
CA GLU A 116 7.52 7.20 -14.37
C GLU A 116 8.70 7.42 -15.31
N CYS A 117 9.60 8.33 -15.00
CA CYS A 117 10.84 8.56 -15.76
C CYS A 117 11.74 7.31 -15.79
N LEU A 118 11.88 6.60 -14.66
CA LEU A 118 12.58 5.31 -14.62
C LEU A 118 11.92 4.30 -15.58
N ALA A 119 10.60 4.16 -15.54
CA ALA A 119 9.86 3.22 -16.38
C ALA A 119 10.00 3.53 -17.88
N ASP A 120 10.00 4.80 -18.25
CA ASP A 120 10.11 5.24 -19.64
C ASP A 120 11.51 5.01 -20.23
N ASN A 121 12.56 4.98 -19.40
CA ASN A 121 13.95 4.94 -19.86
C ASN A 121 14.68 3.62 -19.57
N ALA A 122 14.18 2.78 -18.67
CA ALA A 122 14.89 1.56 -18.25
C ALA A 122 14.90 0.46 -19.30
N GLY A 123 13.83 0.33 -20.11
CA GLY A 123 13.65 -0.77 -21.07
C GLY A 123 13.36 -2.13 -20.40
N VAL A 124 13.16 -2.15 -19.09
CA VAL A 124 12.74 -3.29 -18.28
C VAL A 124 11.58 -2.87 -17.37
N PRO A 125 10.77 -3.80 -16.82
CA PRO A 125 9.70 -3.45 -15.90
C PRO A 125 10.19 -2.71 -14.67
N VAL A 126 9.46 -1.66 -14.29
CA VAL A 126 9.68 -0.88 -13.08
C VAL A 126 8.48 -1.04 -12.15
N TRP A 127 8.72 -1.30 -10.88
CA TRP A 127 7.69 -1.50 -9.86
C TRP A 127 7.75 -0.41 -8.80
N ASN A 128 6.64 0.29 -8.62
CA ASN A 128 6.49 1.33 -7.60
C ASN A 128 6.28 0.70 -6.21
N GLY A 129 7.33 0.66 -5.40
CA GLY A 129 7.26 0.23 -4.00
C GLY A 129 6.55 1.23 -3.10
N LEU A 130 6.68 2.52 -3.39
CA LEU A 130 5.94 3.66 -2.83
C LEU A 130 6.46 4.96 -3.46
N THR A 131 5.54 5.87 -3.78
CA THR A 131 5.80 7.30 -3.97
C THR A 131 4.95 8.12 -3.01
N THR A 132 5.12 9.44 -2.99
CA THR A 132 4.27 10.35 -2.20
C THR A 132 2.81 10.31 -2.68
N GLU A 133 2.57 9.95 -3.96
CA GLU A 133 1.24 9.93 -4.56
C GLU A 133 0.58 8.55 -4.53
N TRP A 134 1.33 7.45 -4.64
CA TRP A 134 0.79 6.11 -4.82
C TRP A 134 1.55 5.03 -4.04
N HIS A 135 0.80 4.03 -3.56
CA HIS A 135 1.36 2.82 -2.94
C HIS A 135 0.70 1.54 -3.50
N PRO A 136 0.87 1.24 -4.80
CA PRO A 136 0.11 0.18 -5.48
C PRO A 136 0.39 -1.22 -4.95
N THR A 137 1.63 -1.49 -4.52
CA THR A 137 2.00 -2.81 -3.98
C THR A 137 1.38 -3.10 -2.62
N GLN A 138 1.07 -2.07 -1.82
CA GLN A 138 0.33 -2.22 -0.57
C GLN A 138 -1.10 -2.69 -0.84
N MET A 139 -1.77 -2.06 -1.81
CA MET A 139 -3.18 -2.34 -2.12
C MET A 139 -3.45 -3.80 -2.51
N LEU A 140 -2.52 -4.45 -3.19
CA LEU A 140 -2.68 -5.88 -3.50
C LEU A 140 -2.64 -6.73 -2.22
N ALA A 141 -1.80 -6.36 -1.24
CA ALA A 141 -1.72 -7.06 0.03
C ALA A 141 -2.97 -6.83 0.88
N ASP A 142 -3.47 -5.59 0.90
CA ASP A 142 -4.70 -5.23 1.60
C ASP A 142 -5.89 -6.01 1.06
N VAL A 143 -6.04 -6.04 -0.28
CA VAL A 143 -7.13 -6.78 -0.93
C VAL A 143 -6.99 -8.29 -0.71
N LEU A 144 -5.78 -8.86 -0.79
CA LEU A 144 -5.59 -10.28 -0.49
C LEU A 144 -5.96 -10.59 0.96
N THR A 145 -5.63 -9.70 1.91
CA THR A 145 -6.02 -9.83 3.32
C THR A 145 -7.54 -9.75 3.50
N ILE A 146 -8.20 -8.80 2.82
CA ILE A 146 -9.66 -8.70 2.82
C ILE A 146 -10.27 -9.98 2.23
N GLN A 147 -9.78 -10.46 1.09
CA GLN A 147 -10.25 -11.70 0.47
C GLN A 147 -10.17 -12.91 1.42
N GLU A 148 -9.04 -13.06 2.12
CA GLU A 148 -8.83 -14.17 3.06
C GLU A 148 -9.79 -14.13 4.26
N ASN A 149 -10.11 -12.93 4.76
CA ASN A 149 -11.01 -12.78 5.91
C ASN A 149 -12.51 -12.84 5.54
N PHE A 150 -12.85 -12.62 4.26
CA PHE A 150 -14.25 -12.65 3.78
C PHE A 150 -14.50 -13.75 2.74
N ASN A 151 -13.77 -14.88 2.83
CA ASN A 151 -13.95 -16.02 1.95
C ASN A 151 -13.98 -15.67 0.45
N TYR A 152 -13.13 -14.72 0.03
CA TYR A 152 -13.02 -14.18 -1.34
C TYR A 152 -14.31 -13.52 -1.88
N GLN A 153 -15.24 -13.14 -0.99
CA GLN A 153 -16.48 -12.43 -1.32
C GLN A 153 -16.34 -10.96 -0.92
N ILE A 154 -15.67 -10.16 -1.77
CA ILE A 154 -15.33 -8.76 -1.46
C ILE A 154 -16.25 -7.72 -2.13
N LYS A 155 -16.93 -8.06 -3.22
CA LYS A 155 -17.86 -7.14 -3.91
C LYS A 155 -18.98 -6.69 -2.98
N GLY A 156 -19.23 -5.37 -2.96
CA GLY A 156 -20.22 -4.75 -2.09
C GLY A 156 -19.79 -4.58 -0.63
N ARG A 157 -18.59 -5.03 -0.24
CA ARG A 157 -18.02 -4.72 1.08
C ARG A 157 -17.72 -3.26 1.20
N THR A 158 -17.86 -2.72 2.42
CA THR A 158 -17.56 -1.31 2.71
C THR A 158 -16.22 -1.21 3.42
N VAL A 159 -15.29 -0.49 2.78
CA VAL A 159 -13.95 -0.18 3.29
C VAL A 159 -13.92 1.28 3.67
N VAL A 160 -13.65 1.56 4.94
CA VAL A 160 -13.53 2.92 5.49
C VAL A 160 -12.06 3.24 5.68
N PHE A 161 -11.60 4.36 5.16
CA PHE A 161 -10.31 4.95 5.51
C PHE A 161 -10.54 6.13 6.44
N MET A 162 -9.91 6.11 7.62
CA MET A 162 -10.04 7.15 8.65
C MET A 162 -8.73 7.93 8.82
N GLY A 163 -8.80 9.26 8.81
CA GLY A 163 -7.67 10.14 9.06
C GLY A 163 -7.30 11.04 7.88
N ASP A 164 -6.02 11.05 7.47
CA ASP A 164 -5.56 11.84 6.32
C ASP A 164 -5.86 11.12 4.99
N CYS A 165 -7.05 11.37 4.46
CA CYS A 165 -7.53 10.78 3.21
C CYS A 165 -6.84 11.34 1.95
N LYS A 166 -5.91 12.29 2.08
CA LYS A 166 -5.08 12.79 0.96
C LYS A 166 -3.85 11.93 0.71
N ASN A 167 -3.43 11.11 1.67
CA ASN A 167 -2.19 10.36 1.59
C ASN A 167 -2.23 9.28 0.47
N ASN A 168 -1.07 8.76 0.12
CA ASN A 168 -0.90 7.79 -0.97
C ASN A 168 -1.64 6.46 -0.72
N VAL A 169 -1.79 6.04 0.53
CA VAL A 169 -2.51 4.80 0.90
C VAL A 169 -4.01 5.00 0.66
N ALA A 170 -4.59 6.09 1.19
CA ALA A 170 -6.01 6.41 1.00
C ALA A 170 -6.38 6.55 -0.48
N ARG A 171 -5.54 7.26 -1.27
CA ARG A 171 -5.71 7.42 -2.72
C ARG A 171 -5.68 6.07 -3.44
N SER A 172 -4.68 5.25 -3.15
CA SER A 172 -4.53 3.94 -3.78
C SER A 172 -5.65 2.97 -3.39
N LEU A 173 -6.12 3.05 -2.13
CA LEU A 173 -7.20 2.23 -1.62
C LEU A 173 -8.54 2.58 -2.30
N MET A 174 -8.82 3.88 -2.52
CA MET A 174 -9.99 4.31 -3.30
C MET A 174 -10.00 3.69 -4.69
N VAL A 175 -8.84 3.71 -5.39
CA VAL A 175 -8.71 3.14 -6.74
C VAL A 175 -9.00 1.64 -6.74
N VAL A 176 -8.39 0.88 -5.82
CA VAL A 176 -8.58 -0.58 -5.81
C VAL A 176 -9.99 -0.97 -5.38
N CYS A 177 -10.60 -0.24 -4.46
CA CYS A 177 -12.00 -0.43 -4.08
C CYS A 177 -12.94 -0.20 -5.28
N ALA A 178 -12.78 0.92 -5.99
CA ALA A 178 -13.57 1.24 -7.18
C ALA A 178 -13.45 0.15 -8.25
N LYS A 179 -12.23 -0.35 -8.53
CA LYS A 179 -11.99 -1.38 -9.54
C LYS A 179 -12.55 -2.75 -9.17
N LEU A 180 -12.52 -3.11 -7.89
CA LEU A 180 -12.95 -4.43 -7.43
C LEU A 180 -14.39 -4.48 -6.90
N GLY A 181 -15.15 -3.37 -7.02
CA GLY A 181 -16.55 -3.30 -6.64
C GLY A 181 -16.78 -3.28 -5.13
N MET A 182 -15.83 -2.75 -4.35
CA MET A 182 -16.00 -2.45 -2.92
C MET A 182 -16.42 -1.00 -2.73
N ASN A 183 -17.33 -0.74 -1.82
CA ASN A 183 -17.66 0.62 -1.42
C ASN A 183 -16.50 1.23 -0.65
N TYR A 184 -16.14 2.47 -0.98
CA TYR A 184 -15.08 3.21 -0.30
C TYR A 184 -15.66 4.40 0.44
N VAL A 185 -15.26 4.57 1.70
CA VAL A 185 -15.64 5.72 2.53
C VAL A 185 -14.38 6.40 3.03
N ALA A 186 -14.18 7.66 2.63
CA ALA A 186 -13.14 8.52 3.21
C ALA A 186 -13.73 9.29 4.39
N CYS A 187 -13.17 9.11 5.57
CA CYS A 187 -13.60 9.76 6.81
C CYS A 187 -12.45 10.55 7.43
N GLY A 188 -12.55 11.87 7.40
CA GLY A 188 -11.52 12.77 7.92
C GLY A 188 -11.98 14.22 7.97
N PRO A 189 -11.14 15.15 8.45
CA PRO A 189 -11.46 16.57 8.40
C PRO A 189 -11.47 17.09 6.96
N VAL A 190 -12.17 18.20 6.72
CA VAL A 190 -12.35 18.79 5.37
C VAL A 190 -11.01 18.97 4.64
N ASP A 191 -10.00 19.47 5.38
CA ASP A 191 -8.70 19.76 4.81
C ASP A 191 -7.86 18.49 4.53
N CYS A 192 -8.30 17.31 4.97
CA CYS A 192 -7.70 16.02 4.72
C CYS A 192 -8.52 15.13 3.76
N MET A 193 -9.55 15.67 3.10
CA MET A 193 -10.32 14.92 2.11
C MET A 193 -9.51 14.63 0.84
N PRO A 194 -9.81 13.53 0.11
CA PRO A 194 -9.13 13.18 -1.13
C PRO A 194 -9.22 14.32 -2.15
N GLY A 195 -8.18 14.49 -2.97
CA GLY A 195 -8.18 15.45 -4.06
C GLY A 195 -9.24 15.12 -5.13
N ALA A 196 -9.76 16.15 -5.79
CA ALA A 196 -10.75 15.98 -6.86
C ALA A 196 -10.22 15.10 -8.00
N ASP A 197 -8.92 15.15 -8.28
CA ASP A 197 -8.26 14.36 -9.32
C ASP A 197 -8.49 12.86 -9.18
N VAL A 198 -8.34 12.30 -7.98
CA VAL A 198 -8.57 10.87 -7.72
C VAL A 198 -10.05 10.53 -7.60
N VAL A 199 -10.86 11.42 -7.01
CA VAL A 199 -12.31 11.22 -6.89
C VAL A 199 -12.96 11.19 -8.27
N ASP A 200 -12.63 12.14 -9.14
CA ASP A 200 -13.15 12.23 -10.51
C ASP A 200 -12.70 11.03 -11.36
N ALA A 201 -11.48 10.54 -11.17
CA ALA A 201 -10.99 9.35 -11.86
C ALA A 201 -11.70 8.06 -11.39
N CYS A 202 -12.00 7.94 -10.08
CA CYS A 202 -12.56 6.73 -9.50
C CYS A 202 -14.08 6.64 -9.59
N THR A 203 -14.80 7.78 -9.62
CA THR A 203 -16.27 7.81 -9.65
C THR A 203 -16.88 7.02 -10.82
N PRO A 204 -16.44 7.19 -12.08
CA PRO A 204 -16.97 6.39 -13.19
C PRO A 204 -16.61 4.91 -13.07
N ILE A 205 -15.40 4.59 -12.56
CA ILE A 205 -14.96 3.20 -12.34
C ILE A 205 -15.84 2.52 -11.28
N ALA A 206 -16.14 3.22 -10.20
CA ALA A 206 -17.00 2.70 -9.14
C ALA A 206 -18.42 2.44 -9.65
N ALA A 207 -18.97 3.37 -10.44
CA ALA A 207 -20.30 3.22 -11.05
C ALA A 207 -20.35 2.00 -11.99
N GLU A 208 -19.34 1.79 -12.82
CA GLU A 208 -19.21 0.64 -13.72
C GLU A 208 -19.15 -0.70 -12.95
N ASN A 209 -18.46 -0.73 -11.81
CA ASN A 209 -18.30 -1.92 -10.97
C ASN A 209 -19.39 -2.08 -9.89
N GLY A 210 -20.39 -1.17 -9.85
CA GLY A 210 -21.55 -1.26 -8.98
C GLY A 210 -21.25 -0.98 -7.50
N CYS A 211 -20.29 -0.10 -7.22
CA CYS A 211 -19.95 0.35 -5.87
C CYS A 211 -19.98 1.88 -5.75
N THR A 212 -19.78 2.39 -4.54
CA THR A 212 -19.90 3.81 -4.20
C THR A 212 -18.60 4.35 -3.61
N ILE A 213 -18.39 5.66 -3.80
CA ILE A 213 -17.38 6.46 -3.10
C ILE A 213 -18.10 7.50 -2.29
N THR A 214 -17.86 7.52 -0.98
CA THR A 214 -18.46 8.45 -0.02
C THR A 214 -17.38 9.24 0.70
N LEU A 215 -17.59 10.54 0.87
CA LEU A 215 -16.73 11.43 1.65
C LEU A 215 -17.55 11.95 2.83
N THR A 216 -17.09 11.75 4.05
CA THR A 216 -17.80 12.19 5.25
C THR A 216 -16.85 12.66 6.34
N GLN A 217 -17.31 13.55 7.19
CA GLN A 217 -16.62 13.94 8.42
C GLN A 217 -17.19 13.24 9.66
N SER A 218 -18.28 12.47 9.50
CA SER A 218 -18.92 11.74 10.60
C SER A 218 -18.32 10.36 10.76
N VAL A 219 -17.63 10.16 11.87
CA VAL A 219 -17.08 8.85 12.26
C VAL A 219 -18.21 7.81 12.43
N GLU A 220 -19.35 8.22 13.00
CA GLU A 220 -20.51 7.35 13.17
C GLU A 220 -21.07 6.88 11.82
N GLU A 221 -21.26 7.81 10.87
CA GLU A 221 -21.74 7.48 9.53
C GLU A 221 -20.76 6.54 8.81
N ALA A 222 -19.47 6.82 8.90
CA ALA A 222 -18.43 6.03 8.23
C ALA A 222 -18.33 4.61 8.80
N CYS A 223 -18.29 4.48 10.14
CA CYS A 223 -18.06 3.20 10.78
C CYS A 223 -19.30 2.31 10.83
N THR A 224 -20.53 2.88 10.81
CA THR A 224 -21.75 2.10 10.91
C THR A 224 -21.88 1.08 9.78
N GLY A 225 -21.82 -0.21 10.14
CA GLY A 225 -21.94 -1.31 9.19
C GLY A 225 -20.76 -1.50 8.25
N ALA A 226 -19.61 -0.92 8.54
CA ALA A 226 -18.36 -1.14 7.79
C ALA A 226 -17.90 -2.61 7.87
N ASP A 227 -17.25 -3.10 6.81
CA ASP A 227 -16.60 -4.42 6.79
C ASP A 227 -15.10 -4.31 7.13
N VAL A 228 -14.47 -3.20 6.73
CA VAL A 228 -13.05 -2.93 6.96
C VAL A 228 -12.89 -1.50 7.44
N ILE A 229 -12.13 -1.30 8.52
CA ILE A 229 -11.66 0.01 8.96
C ILE A 229 -10.14 0.06 8.75
N TYR A 230 -9.68 1.05 8.02
CA TYR A 230 -8.28 1.27 7.66
C TYR A 230 -7.83 2.65 8.16
N THR A 231 -6.61 2.76 8.64
CA THR A 231 -5.98 4.05 8.93
C THR A 231 -4.49 4.01 8.61
N ASP A 232 -3.84 5.15 8.60
CA ASP A 232 -2.41 5.32 8.43
C ASP A 232 -1.91 6.41 9.38
N VAL A 233 -0.61 6.51 9.57
CA VAL A 233 0.02 7.51 10.44
C VAL A 233 -0.45 8.93 10.09
N TRP A 234 -0.63 9.76 11.10
CA TRP A 234 -1.07 11.15 10.92
C TRP A 234 0.00 12.05 10.33
N VAL A 235 1.25 11.72 10.56
CA VAL A 235 2.41 12.43 9.99
C VAL A 235 3.26 11.43 9.22
N SER A 236 3.37 11.66 7.91
CA SER A 236 4.08 10.77 7.02
C SER A 236 5.60 10.92 7.14
N MET A 237 6.32 9.86 6.79
CA MET A 237 7.78 9.86 6.81
C MET A 237 8.36 10.94 5.88
N GLY A 238 9.10 11.88 6.46
CA GLY A 238 9.75 12.99 5.75
C GLY A 238 8.98 14.31 5.82
N GLU A 239 7.83 14.36 6.51
CA GLU A 239 7.19 15.62 6.88
C GLU A 239 7.98 16.30 8.02
N PRO A 240 7.98 17.64 8.09
CA PRO A 240 8.69 18.38 9.13
C PRO A 240 8.04 18.24 10.50
N ASP A 241 8.85 18.37 11.56
CA ASP A 241 8.36 18.20 12.94
C ASP A 241 7.29 19.22 13.36
N GLU A 242 7.27 20.38 12.73
CA GLU A 242 6.35 21.47 13.02
C GLU A 242 4.88 21.15 12.72
N VAL A 243 4.62 20.13 11.88
CA VAL A 243 3.24 19.76 11.51
C VAL A 243 2.54 18.91 12.58
N TRP A 244 3.26 18.31 13.53
CA TRP A 244 2.70 17.34 14.48
C TRP A 244 1.56 17.92 15.32
N GLU A 245 1.75 19.12 15.92
CA GLU A 245 0.73 19.73 16.77
C GLU A 245 -0.58 19.95 16.03
N GLN A 246 -0.49 20.50 14.81
CA GLN A 246 -1.67 20.73 13.97
C GLN A 246 -2.33 19.41 13.56
N ARG A 247 -1.53 18.43 13.11
CA ARG A 247 -2.05 17.12 12.68
C ARG A 247 -2.73 16.36 13.80
N ILE A 248 -2.17 16.38 15.00
CA ILE A 248 -2.79 15.79 16.20
C ILE A 248 -4.14 16.45 16.46
N ALA A 249 -4.19 17.77 16.53
CA ALA A 249 -5.44 18.50 16.82
C ALA A 249 -6.54 18.24 15.77
N GLU A 250 -6.16 18.13 14.49
CA GLU A 250 -7.11 17.88 13.39
C GLU A 250 -7.58 16.44 13.32
N LEU A 251 -6.69 15.47 13.60
CA LEU A 251 -6.93 14.04 13.31
C LEU A 251 -7.30 13.22 14.55
N GLU A 252 -7.08 13.72 15.78
CA GLU A 252 -7.46 13.01 17.00
C GLU A 252 -8.94 12.57 17.04
N PRO A 253 -9.93 13.37 16.54
CA PRO A 253 -11.32 12.93 16.46
C PRO A 253 -11.55 11.72 15.53
N TYR A 254 -10.59 11.43 14.64
CA TYR A 254 -10.63 10.34 13.66
C TYR A 254 -9.73 9.16 14.04
N ARG A 255 -9.27 9.09 15.29
CA ARG A 255 -8.56 7.92 15.82
C ARG A 255 -9.45 6.69 15.78
N VAL A 256 -8.93 5.58 15.27
CA VAL A 256 -9.65 4.30 15.30
C VAL A 256 -9.63 3.74 16.71
N THR A 257 -10.80 3.63 17.32
CA THR A 257 -11.02 3.15 18.69
C THR A 257 -11.91 1.92 18.71
N SER A 258 -12.03 1.26 19.87
CA SER A 258 -12.98 0.16 20.07
C SER A 258 -14.43 0.56 19.74
N ALA A 259 -14.81 1.81 20.02
CA ALA A 259 -16.14 2.32 19.65
C ALA A 259 -16.35 2.34 18.11
N CYS A 260 -15.33 2.71 17.32
CA CYS A 260 -15.40 2.61 15.86
C CYS A 260 -15.62 1.15 15.42
N MET A 261 -14.88 0.22 16.02
CA MET A 261 -15.01 -1.20 15.71
C MET A 261 -16.35 -1.78 16.15
N GLU A 262 -16.96 -1.28 17.22
CA GLU A 262 -18.30 -1.72 17.69
C GLU A 262 -19.45 -1.24 16.77
N MET A 263 -19.31 -0.05 16.15
CA MET A 263 -20.26 0.45 15.14
C MET A 263 -20.16 -0.32 13.83
N ALA A 264 -19.02 -0.90 13.52
CA ALA A 264 -18.81 -1.73 12.34
C ALA A 264 -19.50 -3.13 12.53
N LYS A 265 -19.55 -3.91 11.45
CA LYS A 265 -20.08 -5.27 11.53
C LYS A 265 -19.28 -6.12 12.52
N PRO A 266 -19.90 -7.13 13.17
CA PRO A 266 -19.20 -8.00 14.12
C PRO A 266 -17.95 -8.68 13.55
N GLU A 267 -17.97 -9.02 12.26
CA GLU A 267 -16.87 -9.64 11.52
C GLU A 267 -15.89 -8.62 10.89
N ALA A 268 -16.10 -7.32 11.08
CA ALA A 268 -15.23 -6.30 10.51
C ALA A 268 -13.79 -6.45 10.99
N ILE A 269 -12.85 -6.17 10.09
CA ILE A 269 -11.41 -6.22 10.36
C ILE A 269 -10.80 -4.81 10.39
N PHE A 270 -9.69 -4.69 11.11
CA PHE A 270 -8.83 -3.50 11.13
C PHE A 270 -7.57 -3.75 10.30
N LEU A 271 -7.20 -2.78 9.46
CA LEU A 271 -6.00 -2.79 8.61
C LEU A 271 -5.16 -1.52 8.82
N HIS A 272 -3.85 -1.66 8.61
CA HIS A 272 -2.87 -0.57 8.68
C HIS A 272 -1.58 -1.00 7.98
N CYS A 273 -1.07 -0.21 7.06
CA CYS A 273 0.13 -0.55 6.27
C CYS A 273 1.44 -0.64 7.08
N LEU A 274 1.41 -0.18 8.35
CA LEU A 274 2.56 -0.08 9.24
C LEU A 274 3.69 0.85 8.73
N PRO A 275 4.43 1.55 9.62
CA PRO A 275 4.36 1.47 11.10
C PRO A 275 3.13 2.15 11.67
N ALA A 276 2.72 1.81 12.87
CA ALA A 276 1.61 2.43 13.59
C ALA A 276 2.10 3.02 14.92
N PHE A 277 1.48 4.14 15.34
CA PHE A 277 1.73 4.76 16.64
C PHE A 277 0.59 4.46 17.61
N HIS A 278 0.42 3.18 17.95
CA HIS A 278 -0.61 2.70 18.87
C HIS A 278 -0.15 2.66 20.32
N ASP A 279 1.16 2.84 20.59
CA ASP A 279 1.77 2.84 21.91
C ASP A 279 3.02 3.75 21.96
N THR A 280 3.75 3.70 23.08
CA THR A 280 4.98 4.46 23.32
C THR A 280 6.27 3.62 23.18
N ASN A 281 6.20 2.41 22.63
CA ASN A 281 7.35 1.50 22.54
C ASN A 281 8.34 1.88 21.43
N THR A 282 8.03 2.89 20.60
CA THR A 282 8.94 3.43 19.59
C THR A 282 9.58 4.73 20.09
N THR A 283 10.81 5.04 19.63
CA THR A 283 11.49 6.28 19.97
C THR A 283 10.63 7.51 19.67
N ILE A 284 10.06 7.57 18.45
CA ILE A 284 9.21 8.70 18.04
C ILE A 284 7.91 8.73 18.86
N GLY A 285 7.27 7.58 19.08
CA GLY A 285 6.06 7.49 19.91
C GLY A 285 6.29 8.02 21.34
N ALA A 286 7.40 7.63 21.98
CA ALA A 286 7.77 8.11 23.30
C ALA A 286 8.05 9.62 23.32
N GLU A 287 8.83 10.13 22.35
CA GLU A 287 9.14 11.57 22.23
C GLU A 287 7.86 12.41 22.03
N LYS A 288 6.96 11.96 21.16
CA LYS A 288 5.70 12.68 20.89
C LYS A 288 4.71 12.55 22.05
N ALA A 289 4.71 11.42 22.78
CA ALA A 289 3.93 11.29 24.01
C ALA A 289 4.40 12.26 25.09
N GLU A 290 5.70 12.43 25.27
CA GLU A 290 6.26 13.43 26.21
C GLU A 290 5.93 14.86 25.77
N GLN A 291 6.00 15.15 24.47
CA GLN A 291 5.77 16.48 23.91
C GLN A 291 4.30 16.91 23.93
N PHE A 292 3.38 16.01 23.58
CA PHE A 292 1.96 16.33 23.35
C PHE A 292 1.00 15.67 24.35
N GLY A 293 1.49 14.79 25.23
CA GLY A 293 0.67 14.15 26.27
C GLY A 293 -0.26 13.05 25.73
N ILE A 294 -0.02 12.53 24.52
CA ILE A 294 -0.79 11.46 23.90
C ILE A 294 0.06 10.20 23.73
N THR A 295 -0.46 9.05 24.09
CA THR A 295 0.24 7.76 24.04
C THR A 295 -0.19 6.87 22.85
N GLU A 296 -1.31 7.20 22.24
CA GLU A 296 -1.89 6.50 21.09
C GLU A 296 -2.30 7.55 20.07
N MET A 297 -1.97 7.35 18.80
CA MET A 297 -2.26 8.34 17.74
C MET A 297 -3.41 7.87 16.86
N GLU A 298 -3.14 7.37 15.66
CA GLU A 298 -4.15 7.03 14.65
C GLU A 298 -5.03 5.82 15.03
N VAL A 299 -4.58 4.98 15.93
CA VAL A 299 -5.29 3.81 16.44
C VAL A 299 -4.95 3.55 17.89
N THR A 300 -5.92 3.06 18.66
CA THR A 300 -5.67 2.63 20.05
C THR A 300 -4.99 1.26 20.09
N ASP A 301 -4.17 1.03 21.12
CA ASP A 301 -3.49 -0.26 21.35
C ASP A 301 -4.50 -1.42 21.47
N GLU A 302 -5.63 -1.17 22.12
CA GLU A 302 -6.73 -2.15 22.25
C GLU A 302 -7.24 -2.64 20.87
N VAL A 303 -7.38 -1.76 19.88
CA VAL A 303 -7.79 -2.14 18.53
C VAL A 303 -6.65 -2.82 17.79
N PHE A 304 -5.44 -2.27 17.89
CA PHE A 304 -4.26 -2.77 17.20
C PHE A 304 -3.91 -4.21 17.61
N GLU A 305 -4.00 -4.54 18.90
CA GLU A 305 -3.72 -5.88 19.45
C GLU A 305 -4.96 -6.80 19.45
N SER A 306 -6.11 -6.33 18.97
CA SER A 306 -7.33 -7.13 18.95
C SER A 306 -7.28 -8.26 17.92
N LYS A 307 -8.16 -9.27 18.10
CA LYS A 307 -8.35 -10.36 17.11
C LYS A 307 -8.89 -9.87 15.75
N ARG A 308 -9.48 -8.68 15.72
CA ARG A 308 -9.99 -8.03 14.49
C ARG A 308 -8.88 -7.35 13.69
N SER A 309 -7.75 -7.06 14.31
CA SER A 309 -6.57 -6.54 13.63
C SER A 309 -5.94 -7.61 12.73
N LYS A 310 -5.66 -7.24 11.49
CA LYS A 310 -5.03 -8.10 10.48
C LYS A 310 -3.75 -7.49 9.92
N VAL A 311 -3.17 -6.53 10.63
CA VAL A 311 -2.00 -5.76 10.19
C VAL A 311 -0.76 -6.62 9.91
N PHE A 312 -0.58 -7.72 10.66
CA PHE A 312 0.56 -8.62 10.44
C PHE A 312 0.30 -9.62 9.30
N ASP A 313 -0.96 -10.08 9.13
CA ASP A 313 -1.37 -10.87 7.95
C ASP A 313 -1.21 -10.03 6.67
N GLU A 314 -1.61 -8.76 6.72
CA GLU A 314 -1.44 -7.76 5.67
C GLU A 314 0.04 -7.55 5.32
N ALA A 315 0.90 -7.37 6.33
CA ALA A 315 2.34 -7.24 6.15
C ALA A 315 2.97 -8.50 5.53
N GLU A 316 2.57 -9.70 5.94
CA GLU A 316 2.99 -10.97 5.30
C GLU A 316 2.56 -11.01 3.83
N ASN A 317 1.31 -10.62 3.54
CA ASN A 317 0.75 -10.64 2.19
C ASN A 317 1.52 -9.77 1.21
N ARG A 318 2.23 -8.72 1.67
CA ARG A 318 3.15 -7.92 0.84
C ARG A 318 4.14 -8.77 0.08
N MET A 319 4.77 -9.74 0.73
CA MET A 319 5.74 -10.62 0.09
C MET A 319 5.10 -11.48 -1.01
N HIS A 320 3.90 -11.98 -0.79
CA HIS A 320 3.20 -12.85 -1.76
C HIS A 320 2.71 -12.08 -2.99
N THR A 321 2.16 -10.89 -2.76
CA THR A 321 1.68 -10.01 -3.85
C THR A 321 2.83 -9.44 -4.67
N ILE A 322 3.95 -9.11 -4.03
CA ILE A 322 5.17 -8.65 -4.71
C ILE A 322 5.75 -9.76 -5.60
N LYS A 323 5.69 -11.04 -5.19
CA LYS A 323 6.07 -12.14 -6.11
C LYS A 323 5.23 -12.12 -7.38
N ALA A 324 3.93 -11.92 -7.29
CA ALA A 324 3.06 -11.82 -8.47
C ALA A 324 3.41 -10.62 -9.35
N VAL A 325 3.69 -9.45 -8.73
CA VAL A 325 4.07 -8.22 -9.43
C VAL A 325 5.41 -8.38 -10.16
N MET A 326 6.38 -9.10 -9.60
CA MET A 326 7.65 -9.39 -10.28
C MET A 326 7.51 -10.48 -11.35
N TYR A 327 6.77 -11.55 -11.03
CA TYR A 327 6.65 -12.72 -11.92
C TYR A 327 5.88 -12.41 -13.20
N ALA A 328 4.74 -11.76 -13.10
CA ALA A 328 3.83 -11.60 -14.22
C ALA A 328 4.43 -10.84 -15.42
N PRO A 329 5.21 -9.75 -15.26
CA PRO A 329 5.86 -9.08 -16.38
C PRO A 329 7.15 -9.77 -16.86
N LEU A 330 7.78 -10.62 -16.05
CA LEU A 330 9.09 -11.23 -16.36
C LEU A 330 9.03 -12.67 -16.87
N LYS A 331 7.86 -13.31 -16.79
CA LYS A 331 7.65 -14.70 -17.27
C LYS A 331 7.70 -14.81 -18.77
#